data_d0978d254676d2889a69af4cb657fe9e
#
_entry.id   d0978d254676d2889a69af4cb657fe9e
#
_cell.length_a   1.000
_cell.length_b   1.000
_cell.length_c   1.000
_cell.angle_alpha   90.00
_cell.angle_beta   90.00
_cell.angle_gamma   90.00
#
_symmetry.space_group_name_H-M   'P 1'
#
loop_
_entity.id
_entity.type
_entity.pdbx_description
1 polymer ?
#
loop_
_entity_poly.entity_id
_entity_poly.type
_entity_poly.pdbx_seq_one_letter_code
_entity_poly.pdbx_strand_id
1 'polypeptide(L)' 'MLVADNMRLEDLLAELSRYRHGHLGCDPAVADLRVVGAYSLKDPERILAALEETLPIRIRRTMSWWAVAEAR' A
#
# COMPACT_ATOMS: atom_id res chain seq x y z
N MET A 1 8.86 11.48 -5.69
CA MET A 1 8.43 10.22 -6.32
C MET A 1 9.01 9.03 -5.55
N LEU A 2 8.20 8.05 -5.28
CA LEU A 2 8.64 6.82 -4.62
C LEU A 2 8.99 5.77 -5.67
N VAL A 3 10.22 5.29 -5.64
CA VAL A 3 10.64 4.21 -6.52
C VAL A 3 10.72 2.92 -5.71
N ALA A 4 9.91 1.94 -6.11
CA ALA A 4 9.91 0.62 -5.50
C ALA A 4 10.69 -0.34 -6.41
N ASP A 5 11.79 -0.87 -5.88
CA ASP A 5 12.62 -1.82 -6.60
C ASP A 5 12.69 -3.10 -5.76
N ASN A 6 11.79 -4.02 -6.05
CA ASN A 6 11.66 -5.27 -5.30
C ASN A 6 11.41 -4.98 -3.80
N MET A 7 10.59 -3.97 -3.53
CA MET A 7 10.30 -3.53 -2.17
C MET A 7 9.20 -4.40 -1.56
N ARG A 8 9.33 -4.73 -0.28
CA ARG A 8 8.28 -5.46 0.43
C ARG A 8 7.04 -4.59 0.56
N LEU A 9 5.87 -5.21 0.43
CA LEU A 9 4.62 -4.46 0.50
C LEU A 9 4.48 -3.68 1.80
N GLU A 10 4.83 -4.30 2.95
CA GLU A 10 4.71 -3.59 4.23
C GLU A 10 5.62 -2.37 4.29
N ASP A 11 6.80 -2.43 3.68
CA ASP A 11 7.72 -1.29 3.65
C ASP A 11 7.18 -0.16 2.78
N LEU A 12 6.56 -0.52 1.65
CA LEU A 12 5.94 0.47 0.77
C LEU A 12 4.78 1.16 1.49
N LEU A 13 3.94 0.40 2.18
CA LEU A 13 2.81 0.95 2.91
C LEU A 13 3.26 1.83 4.07
N ALA A 14 4.36 1.46 4.74
CA ALA A 14 4.92 2.29 5.81
C ALA A 14 5.39 3.65 5.26
N GLU A 15 6.04 3.65 4.10
CA GLU A 15 6.43 4.90 3.45
C GLU A 15 5.21 5.72 3.06
N LEU A 16 4.22 5.05 2.48
CA LEU A 16 3.00 5.71 2.00
C LEU A 16 2.23 6.36 3.14
N SER A 17 2.23 5.74 4.32
CA SER A 17 1.49 6.24 5.47
C SER A 17 2.00 7.60 5.95
N ARG A 18 3.23 7.97 5.60
CA ARG A 18 3.79 9.28 5.93
C ARG A 18 3.15 10.41 5.13
N TYR A 19 2.53 10.07 4.00
CA TYR A 19 2.00 11.05 3.05
C TYR A 19 0.48 11.05 3.00
N ARG A 20 -0.15 10.28 3.87
CA ARG A 20 -1.60 10.19 3.90
C ARG A 20 -2.10 10.31 5.35
N HIS A 21 -3.28 10.88 5.48
CA HIS A 21 -3.96 11.01 6.78
C HIS A 21 -4.47 9.64 7.21
N GLY A 22 -4.25 9.30 8.47
CA GLY A 22 -4.78 8.09 9.07
C GLY A 22 -3.79 6.93 9.06
N HIS A 23 -4.29 5.77 9.43
CA HIS A 23 -3.49 4.57 9.58
C HIS A 23 -3.57 3.68 8.34
N LEU A 24 -2.43 3.14 7.96
CA LEU A 24 -2.35 2.19 6.85
C LEU A 24 -1.59 0.96 7.32
N GLY A 25 -2.33 -0.14 7.53
CA GLY A 25 -1.77 -1.38 8.01
C GLY A 25 -1.56 -2.41 6.91
N CYS A 26 -0.90 -3.51 7.27
CA CYS A 26 -0.63 -4.60 6.35
C CYS A 26 -0.77 -5.94 7.06
N ASP A 27 -1.59 -6.83 6.49
CA ASP A 27 -1.73 -8.18 7.00
C ASP A 27 -0.41 -8.93 6.80
N PRO A 28 0.09 -9.65 7.81
CA PRO A 28 1.33 -10.44 7.66
C PRO A 28 1.31 -11.40 6.48
N ALA A 29 0.14 -11.88 6.08
CA ALA A 29 0.01 -12.81 4.96
C ALA A 29 0.46 -12.21 3.63
N VAL A 30 0.41 -10.89 3.49
CA VAL A 30 0.80 -10.20 2.25
C VAL A 30 1.99 -9.26 2.45
N ALA A 31 2.55 -9.21 3.66
CA ALA A 31 3.62 -8.28 4.00
C ALA A 31 4.88 -8.44 3.14
N ASP A 32 5.16 -9.66 2.71
CA ASP A 32 6.36 -9.98 1.95
C ASP A 32 6.19 -9.93 0.44
N LEU A 33 5.01 -9.57 -0.05
CA LEU A 33 4.82 -9.39 -1.49
C LEU A 33 5.75 -8.29 -2.01
N ARG A 34 6.34 -8.53 -3.17
CA ARG A 34 7.30 -7.60 -3.75
C ARG A 34 6.63 -6.67 -4.74
N VAL A 35 7.04 -5.41 -4.68
CA VAL A 35 6.49 -4.34 -5.52
C VAL A 35 7.61 -3.75 -6.35
N VAL A 36 7.34 -3.57 -7.64
CA VAL A 36 8.27 -2.92 -8.56
C VAL A 36 7.50 -1.83 -9.30
N GLY A 37 8.04 -0.63 -9.30
CA GLY A 37 7.42 0.48 -10.01
C GLY A 37 7.80 1.83 -9.42
N ALA A 38 7.34 2.88 -10.08
CA ALA A 38 7.52 4.25 -9.62
C ALA A 38 6.14 4.86 -9.38
N TYR A 39 5.99 5.54 -8.26
CA TYR A 39 4.69 6.07 -7.83
C TYR A 39 4.81 7.53 -7.42
N SER A 40 3.80 8.32 -7.76
CA SER A 40 3.72 9.71 -7.32
C SER A 40 3.13 9.77 -5.92
N LEU A 41 3.85 10.35 -4.97
CA LEU A 41 3.38 10.49 -3.59
C LEU A 41 2.31 11.57 -3.43
N LYS A 42 1.99 12.29 -4.48
CA LYS A 42 0.96 13.33 -4.45
C LYS A 42 -0.45 12.76 -4.29
N ASP A 43 -0.64 11.50 -4.69
CA ASP A 43 -1.95 10.86 -4.61
C ASP A 43 -1.83 9.43 -4.05
N PRO A 44 -1.73 9.29 -2.71
CA PRO A 44 -1.59 7.98 -2.08
C PRO A 44 -2.75 7.03 -2.38
N GLU A 45 -3.96 7.55 -2.51
CA GLU A 45 -5.12 6.69 -2.78
C GLU A 45 -5.03 6.03 -4.16
N ARG A 46 -4.47 6.73 -5.12
CA ARG A 46 -4.25 6.19 -6.45
C ARG A 46 -3.22 5.06 -6.44
N ILE A 47 -2.19 5.20 -5.59
CA ILE A 47 -1.20 4.14 -5.42
C ILE A 47 -1.85 2.90 -4.85
N LEU A 48 -2.71 3.05 -3.83
CA LEU A 48 -3.42 1.92 -3.23
C LEU A 48 -4.30 1.21 -4.27
N ALA A 49 -5.00 1.96 -5.10
CA ALA A 49 -5.83 1.38 -6.15
C ALA A 49 -4.99 0.60 -7.16
N ALA A 50 -3.83 1.12 -7.53
CA ALA A 50 -2.93 0.43 -8.46
C ALA A 50 -2.42 -0.87 -7.85
N LEU A 51 -2.10 -0.88 -6.56
CA LEU A 51 -1.64 -2.08 -5.87
C LEU A 51 -2.71 -3.16 -5.84
N GLU A 52 -3.97 -2.77 -5.65
CA GLU A 52 -5.08 -3.73 -5.69
C GLU A 52 -5.22 -4.39 -7.05
N GLU A 53 -4.91 -3.67 -8.12
CA GLU A 53 -5.00 -4.21 -9.48
C GLU A 53 -3.86 -5.14 -9.83
N THR A 54 -2.67 -4.89 -9.30
CA THR A 54 -1.45 -5.61 -9.69
C THR A 54 -1.06 -6.74 -8.75
N LEU A 55 -1.53 -6.70 -7.51
CA LEU A 55 -1.20 -7.70 -6.49
C LEU A 55 -2.46 -8.43 -6.03
N PRO A 56 -2.33 -9.67 -5.51
CA PRO A 56 -3.49 -10.41 -4.99
C PRO A 56 -3.88 -9.90 -3.60
N ILE A 57 -4.16 -8.63 -3.50
CA ILE A 57 -4.53 -7.97 -2.24
C ILE A 57 -5.82 -7.17 -2.39
N ARG A 58 -6.42 -6.87 -1.25
CA ARG A 58 -7.56 -5.99 -1.15
C ARG A 58 -7.28 -4.95 -0.08
N ILE A 59 -7.60 -3.70 -0.35
CA ILE A 59 -7.49 -2.64 0.65
C ILE A 59 -8.82 -2.53 1.37
N ARG A 60 -8.83 -2.95 2.61
CA ARG A 60 -10.03 -2.92 3.43
C ARG A 60 -10.06 -1.62 4.22
N ARG A 61 -11.11 -0.86 4.05
CA ARG A 61 -11.30 0.41 4.76
C ARG A 61 -12.30 0.20 5.88
N THR A 62 -11.84 0.35 7.12
CA THR A 62 -12.69 0.16 8.29
C THR A 62 -13.33 1.48 8.70
N MET A 63 -12.56 2.56 8.61
CA MET A 63 -13.01 3.92 8.89
C MET A 63 -12.35 4.84 7.87
N SER A 64 -12.79 6.10 7.81
CA SER A 64 -12.25 7.04 6.85
C SER A 64 -10.73 7.25 7.00
N TRP A 65 -10.20 6.96 8.19
CA TRP A 65 -8.77 7.14 8.49
C TRP A 65 -8.02 5.84 8.71
N TRP A 66 -8.66 4.69 8.52
CA TRP A 66 -8.03 3.38 8.74
C TRP A 66 -8.19 2.50 7.51
N ALA A 67 -7.09 2.02 6.98
CA ALA A 67 -7.09 1.07 5.87
C ALA A 67 -6.05 -0.02 6.12
N VAL A 68 -6.36 -1.24 5.67
CA VAL A 68 -5.47 -2.39 5.84
C VAL A 68 -5.40 -3.16 4.52
N ALA A 69 -4.17 -3.48 4.09
CA ALA A 69 -3.97 -4.37 2.96
C ALA A 69 -4.05 -5.82 3.46
N GLU A 70 -4.91 -6.61 2.83
CA GLU A 70 -5.09 -8.01 3.21
C GLU A 70 -5.12 -8.90 1.97
N ALA A 71 -5.03 -10.20 2.16
CA ALA A 71 -5.12 -11.15 1.06
C ALA A 71 -6.51 -11.10 0.43
N ARG A 72 -6.52 -11.13 -0.89
CA ARG A 72 -7.78 -11.13 -1.64
C ARG A 72 -8.49 -12.48 -1.49
#